data_2cccfed92676d2c777533deac4a172c1
#
_entry.id   2cccfed92676d2c777533deac4a172c1
#
_cell.length_a   1.000
_cell.length_b   1.000
_cell.length_c   1.000
_cell.angle_alpha   90.00
_cell.angle_beta   90.00
_cell.angle_gamma   90.00
#
_symmetry.space_group_name_H-M   'P 1'
#
loop_
_entity.id
_entity.type
_entity.pdbx_description
1 polymer ?
#
loop_
_entity_poly.entity_id
_entity_poly.type
_entity_poly.pdbx_seq_one_letter_code
_entity_poly.pdbx_strand_id
1 'polypeptide(L)'
;MRLKSIFKSAIISTLMISSALQAKPAYVATTAIVEHPALDAVRDGIKQTLNDNGYTGDNLKFTYESAQGKPEIAAQIARKMVGDNPDIIVAIATPSAQATVSTNSSIPVVFSAVTDPIAAKLVPTLGKPGGNVTGLSDMANVKEHLELIKEFVPNLKAVGIPYNPGETNSVSMLAAIKVEAEKMGIKIVESAAPKSSDVMIAAKQLIGKVDAIYCPIDNTIISAVESVVKVGIDAQIP
;
A
#
# COMPACT_ATOMS: atom_id res chain seq x y z
N MET A 1 -77.22 15.20 52.01
CA MET A 1 -76.01 14.33 52.10
C MET A 1 -75.23 14.37 50.79
N ARG A 2 -74.06 14.99 50.77
CA ARG A 2 -73.22 15.21 49.56
C ARG A 2 -72.06 14.23 49.60
N LEU A 3 -72.02 13.31 48.63
CA LEU A 3 -70.90 12.42 48.40
C LEU A 3 -69.84 13.18 47.60
N LYS A 4 -68.68 13.38 48.17
CA LYS A 4 -67.51 13.94 47.45
C LYS A 4 -66.73 12.81 46.85
N SER A 5 -66.74 12.74 45.51
CA SER A 5 -65.89 11.88 44.72
C SER A 5 -64.51 12.44 44.67
N ILE A 6 -63.48 11.69 45.13
CA ILE A 6 -62.06 12.04 45.02
C ILE A 6 -61.54 11.31 43.76
N PHE A 7 -61.32 12.08 42.69
CA PHE A 7 -60.55 11.64 41.52
C PHE A 7 -59.10 11.67 41.86
N LYS A 8 -58.46 10.54 42.05
CA LYS A 8 -57.03 10.43 42.08
C LYS A 8 -56.50 10.32 40.66
N SER A 9 -55.94 11.40 40.09
CA SER A 9 -55.17 11.38 38.85
C SER A 9 -53.83 10.68 39.07
N ALA A 10 -53.72 9.48 38.57
CA ALA A 10 -52.43 8.80 38.48
C ALA A 10 -51.70 9.31 37.24
N ILE A 11 -50.68 10.12 37.45
CA ILE A 11 -49.72 10.54 36.39
C ILE A 11 -48.79 9.37 36.19
N ILE A 12 -49.00 8.61 35.13
CA ILE A 12 -48.07 7.58 34.64
C ILE A 12 -46.99 8.34 33.87
N SER A 13 -45.86 8.63 34.51
CA SER A 13 -44.65 9.09 33.87
C SER A 13 -44.03 7.95 33.06
N THR A 14 -44.30 7.90 31.77
CA THR A 14 -43.66 6.98 30.85
C THR A 14 -42.22 7.47 30.67
N LEU A 15 -41.27 6.90 31.41
CA LEU A 15 -39.85 7.03 31.13
C LEU A 15 -39.62 6.37 29.78
N MET A 16 -39.50 7.17 28.72
CA MET A 16 -38.88 6.73 27.47
C MET A 16 -37.38 6.54 27.74
N ILE A 17 -36.98 5.29 28.02
CA ILE A 17 -35.62 4.87 27.98
C ILE A 17 -35.28 4.82 26.48
N SER A 18 -34.79 5.93 25.94
CA SER A 18 -34.12 5.95 24.65
C SER A 18 -32.86 5.11 24.82
N SER A 19 -32.95 3.83 24.54
CA SER A 19 -31.76 3.01 24.27
C SER A 19 -31.10 3.64 23.07
N ALA A 20 -30.10 4.51 23.32
CA ALA A 20 -29.19 4.91 22.28
C ALA A 20 -28.60 3.60 21.73
N LEU A 21 -29.07 3.18 20.56
CA LEU A 21 -28.44 2.09 19.82
C LEU A 21 -27.04 2.58 19.51
N GLN A 22 -26.09 2.24 20.37
CA GLN A 22 -24.69 2.59 20.17
C GLN A 22 -24.26 1.82 18.92
N ALA A 23 -24.12 2.53 17.82
CA ALA A 23 -23.67 1.94 16.58
C ALA A 23 -22.33 1.24 16.85
N LYS A 24 -22.20 -0.01 16.38
CA LYS A 24 -20.94 -0.75 16.48
C LYS A 24 -19.84 0.12 15.87
N PRO A 25 -18.67 0.26 16.53
CA PRO A 25 -17.54 0.96 15.95
C PRO A 25 -17.19 0.42 14.56
N ALA A 26 -16.92 1.30 13.61
CA ALA A 26 -16.39 0.89 12.31
C ALA A 26 -15.06 0.19 12.52
N TYR A 27 -14.89 -1.00 11.95
CA TYR A 27 -13.65 -1.76 12.05
C TYR A 27 -12.88 -1.72 10.73
N VAL A 28 -11.78 -0.98 10.72
CA VAL A 28 -10.85 -0.86 9.60
C VAL A 28 -9.58 -1.66 9.93
N ALA A 29 -9.33 -2.73 9.19
CA ALA A 29 -8.09 -3.51 9.29
C ALA A 29 -7.13 -3.08 8.18
N THR A 30 -5.90 -2.71 8.54
CA THR A 30 -4.90 -2.19 7.60
C THR A 30 -3.64 -3.05 7.64
N THR A 31 -3.08 -3.36 6.47
CA THR A 31 -1.82 -4.11 6.36
C THR A 31 -0.89 -3.49 5.32
N ALA A 32 0.42 -3.60 5.56
CA ALA A 32 1.47 -3.25 4.60
C ALA A 32 2.49 -4.38 4.46
N ILE A 33 3.14 -4.48 3.29
CA ILE A 33 4.18 -5.50 3.08
C ILE A 33 5.42 -5.23 3.93
N VAL A 34 5.77 -3.96 4.11
CA VAL A 34 6.95 -3.54 4.87
C VAL A 34 6.69 -2.15 5.46
N GLU A 35 7.41 -1.81 6.50
CA GLU A 35 7.43 -0.45 7.06
C GLU A 35 8.54 0.36 6.42
N HIS A 36 8.18 1.49 5.85
CA HIS A 36 9.10 2.56 5.46
C HIS A 36 8.31 3.88 5.31
N PRO A 37 8.98 5.04 5.35
CA PRO A 37 8.31 6.33 5.48
C PRO A 37 7.17 6.59 4.49
N ALA A 38 7.31 6.16 3.24
CA ALA A 38 6.27 6.39 2.23
C ALA A 38 4.99 5.56 2.50
N LEU A 39 5.12 4.28 2.90
CA LEU A 39 3.96 3.43 3.24
C LEU A 39 3.36 3.80 4.60
N ASP A 40 4.19 4.24 5.55
CA ASP A 40 3.72 4.77 6.83
C ASP A 40 2.89 6.04 6.62
N ALA A 41 3.32 6.94 5.72
CA ALA A 41 2.55 8.13 5.35
C ALA A 41 1.18 7.77 4.74
N VAL A 42 1.10 6.70 3.94
CA VAL A 42 -0.19 6.20 3.43
C VAL A 42 -1.08 5.72 4.58
N ARG A 43 -0.57 4.90 5.49
CA ARG A 43 -1.30 4.45 6.70
C ARG A 43 -1.81 5.62 7.52
N ASP A 44 -0.94 6.59 7.79
CA ASP A 44 -1.26 7.73 8.62
C ASP A 44 -2.27 8.66 7.94
N GLY A 45 -2.16 8.85 6.62
CA GLY A 45 -3.14 9.59 5.82
C GLY A 45 -4.53 8.94 5.82
N ILE A 46 -4.60 7.60 5.74
CA ILE A 46 -5.86 6.85 5.89
C ILE A 46 -6.49 7.13 7.25
N LYS A 47 -5.70 6.98 8.33
CA LYS A 47 -6.17 7.21 9.70
C LYS A 47 -6.61 8.65 9.91
N GLN A 48 -5.85 9.62 9.39
CA GLN A 48 -6.22 11.04 9.46
C GLN A 48 -7.54 11.31 8.73
N THR A 49 -7.70 10.79 7.52
CA THR A 49 -8.94 10.96 6.75
C THR A 49 -10.15 10.37 7.47
N LEU A 50 -10.00 9.20 8.09
CA LEU A 50 -11.06 8.62 8.92
C LEU A 50 -11.43 9.53 10.10
N ASN A 51 -10.42 10.05 10.80
CA ASN A 51 -10.63 10.96 11.93
C ASN A 51 -11.35 12.26 11.50
N ASP A 52 -10.92 12.86 10.39
CA ASP A 52 -11.50 14.10 9.85
C ASP A 52 -12.98 13.92 9.43
N ASN A 53 -13.38 12.68 9.15
CA ASN A 53 -14.75 12.30 8.82
C ASN A 53 -15.55 11.74 10.02
N GLY A 54 -15.06 11.92 11.24
CA GLY A 54 -15.78 11.57 12.47
C GLY A 54 -15.61 10.12 12.94
N TYR A 55 -14.78 9.31 12.26
CA TYR A 55 -14.42 7.98 12.71
C TYR A 55 -13.21 8.08 13.65
N THR A 56 -13.47 8.29 14.95
CA THR A 56 -12.44 8.52 15.96
C THR A 56 -12.85 7.96 17.33
N GLY A 57 -11.89 7.68 18.20
CA GLY A 57 -12.14 7.19 19.56
C GLY A 57 -12.98 5.93 19.56
N ASP A 58 -14.11 5.94 20.30
CA ASP A 58 -14.98 4.79 20.47
C ASP A 58 -15.76 4.39 19.19
N ASN A 59 -15.77 5.25 18.17
CA ASN A 59 -16.45 4.99 16.89
C ASN A 59 -15.57 4.27 15.85
N LEU A 60 -14.27 4.08 16.13
CA LEU A 60 -13.32 3.48 15.21
C LEU A 60 -12.45 2.43 15.89
N LYS A 61 -12.51 1.19 15.40
CA LYS A 61 -11.48 0.19 15.63
C LYS A 61 -10.54 0.18 14.41
N PHE A 62 -9.34 0.74 14.56
CA PHE A 62 -8.31 0.76 13.53
C PHE A 62 -7.17 -0.18 13.95
N THR A 63 -6.88 -1.18 13.11
CA THR A 63 -5.75 -2.10 13.33
C THR A 63 -4.77 -2.02 12.18
N TYR A 64 -3.48 -2.23 12.48
CA TYR A 64 -2.42 -2.24 11.50
C TYR A 64 -1.45 -3.39 11.77
N GLU A 65 -1.07 -4.12 10.72
CA GLU A 65 -0.07 -5.19 10.78
C GLU A 65 0.87 -5.10 9.58
N SER A 66 2.19 -5.19 9.85
CA SER A 66 3.24 -5.20 8.84
C SER A 66 3.74 -6.62 8.59
N ALA A 67 3.91 -6.97 7.32
CA ALA A 67 4.46 -8.26 6.92
C ALA A 67 6.00 -8.30 6.93
N GLN A 68 6.67 -7.20 7.29
CA GLN A 68 8.12 -7.11 7.42
C GLN A 68 8.88 -7.59 6.16
N GLY A 69 8.35 -7.30 4.98
CA GLY A 69 8.92 -7.69 3.70
C GLY A 69 8.77 -9.18 3.34
N LYS A 70 7.92 -9.94 4.07
CA LYS A 70 7.79 -11.39 3.91
C LYS A 70 6.42 -11.77 3.36
N PRO A 71 6.33 -12.28 2.13
CA PRO A 71 5.05 -12.68 1.52
C PRO A 71 4.27 -13.73 2.34
N GLU A 72 4.96 -14.65 2.99
CA GLU A 72 4.34 -15.66 3.86
C GLU A 72 3.67 -15.05 5.09
N ILE A 73 4.24 -13.98 5.66
CA ILE A 73 3.63 -13.23 6.75
C ILE A 73 2.43 -12.41 6.23
N ALA A 74 2.54 -11.79 5.05
CA ALA A 74 1.42 -11.10 4.44
C ALA A 74 0.21 -12.03 4.24
N ALA A 75 0.44 -13.27 3.80
CA ALA A 75 -0.60 -14.28 3.69
C ALA A 75 -1.20 -14.71 5.05
N GLN A 76 -0.41 -14.76 6.11
CA GLN A 76 -0.91 -15.04 7.47
C GLN A 76 -1.76 -13.88 8.00
N ILE A 77 -1.29 -12.64 7.84
CA ILE A 77 -2.02 -11.43 8.22
C ILE A 77 -3.36 -11.36 7.46
N ALA A 78 -3.36 -11.61 6.15
CA ALA A 78 -4.59 -11.60 5.36
C ALA A 78 -5.61 -12.61 5.88
N ARG A 79 -5.21 -13.86 6.17
CA ARG A 79 -6.09 -14.89 6.75
C ARG A 79 -6.63 -14.47 8.12
N LYS A 80 -5.78 -13.90 8.98
CA LYS A 80 -6.19 -13.40 10.29
C LYS A 80 -7.23 -12.28 10.14
N MET A 81 -6.96 -11.29 9.29
CA MET A 81 -7.89 -10.17 9.07
C MET A 81 -9.25 -10.63 8.54
N VAL A 82 -9.27 -11.57 7.60
CA VAL A 82 -10.53 -12.17 7.11
C VAL A 82 -11.27 -12.88 8.25
N GLY A 83 -10.57 -13.60 9.11
CA GLY A 83 -11.16 -14.25 10.30
C GLY A 83 -11.69 -13.25 11.34
N ASP A 84 -11.06 -12.11 11.49
CA ASP A 84 -11.48 -11.02 12.39
C ASP A 84 -12.72 -10.27 11.89
N ASN A 85 -13.11 -10.49 10.62
CA ASN A 85 -14.32 -9.96 9.97
C ASN A 85 -14.48 -8.44 10.14
N PRO A 86 -13.53 -7.61 9.67
CA PRO A 86 -13.65 -6.15 9.67
C PRO A 86 -14.73 -5.68 8.69
N ASP A 87 -15.15 -4.43 8.84
CA ASP A 87 -16.07 -3.80 7.89
C ASP A 87 -15.37 -3.49 6.56
N ILE A 88 -14.04 -3.27 6.59
CA ILE A 88 -13.18 -3.02 5.42
C ILE A 88 -11.72 -3.43 5.71
N ILE A 89 -11.03 -3.92 4.69
CA ILE A 89 -9.58 -4.14 4.73
C ILE A 89 -8.90 -3.12 3.82
N VAL A 90 -7.89 -2.43 4.35
CA VAL A 90 -7.01 -1.56 3.56
C VAL A 90 -5.65 -2.24 3.40
N ALA A 91 -5.30 -2.54 2.16
CA ALA A 91 -4.06 -3.22 1.83
C ALA A 91 -3.06 -2.26 1.16
N ILE A 92 -1.95 -1.99 1.82
CA ILE A 92 -0.93 -1.04 1.37
C ILE A 92 0.20 -1.81 0.70
N ALA A 93 0.55 -1.42 -0.51
CA ALA A 93 1.48 -2.02 -1.45
C ALA A 93 0.97 -3.33 -2.10
N THR A 94 1.52 -3.61 -3.30
CA THR A 94 1.06 -4.70 -4.16
C THR A 94 1.07 -6.07 -3.49
N PRO A 95 2.13 -6.52 -2.79
CA PRO A 95 2.15 -7.86 -2.20
C PRO A 95 1.10 -8.04 -1.09
N SER A 96 0.84 -7.01 -0.27
CA SER A 96 -0.22 -7.06 0.76
C SER A 96 -1.61 -7.11 0.12
N ALA A 97 -1.84 -6.34 -0.94
CA ALA A 97 -3.09 -6.35 -1.67
C ALA A 97 -3.35 -7.73 -2.32
N GLN A 98 -2.33 -8.32 -2.94
CA GLN A 98 -2.41 -9.67 -3.52
C GLN A 98 -2.74 -10.74 -2.46
N ALA A 99 -2.04 -10.71 -1.31
CA ALA A 99 -2.31 -11.62 -0.20
C ALA A 99 -3.75 -11.49 0.33
N THR A 100 -4.23 -10.24 0.47
CA THR A 100 -5.59 -9.96 0.96
C THR A 100 -6.65 -10.43 -0.03
N VAL A 101 -6.54 -10.08 -1.31
CA VAL A 101 -7.53 -10.41 -2.33
C VAL A 101 -7.57 -11.92 -2.59
N SER A 102 -6.42 -12.61 -2.58
CA SER A 102 -6.37 -14.06 -2.78
C SER A 102 -7.03 -14.86 -1.65
N THR A 103 -7.15 -14.28 -0.45
CA THR A 103 -7.71 -14.94 0.74
C THR A 103 -9.17 -14.56 0.99
N ASN A 104 -9.59 -13.40 0.48
CA ASN A 104 -10.88 -12.77 0.79
C ASN A 104 -11.81 -12.77 -0.43
N SER A 105 -13.06 -13.17 -0.22
CA SER A 105 -14.09 -13.19 -1.28
C SER A 105 -15.25 -12.21 -1.05
N SER A 106 -15.39 -11.59 0.12
CA SER A 106 -16.60 -10.86 0.50
C SER A 106 -16.37 -9.52 1.21
N ILE A 107 -15.32 -9.40 2.03
CA ILE A 107 -15.06 -8.15 2.75
C ILE A 107 -14.56 -7.10 1.75
N PRO A 108 -15.08 -5.86 1.78
CA PRO A 108 -14.56 -4.78 0.94
C PRO A 108 -13.06 -4.58 1.14
N VAL A 109 -12.31 -4.48 0.04
CA VAL A 109 -10.87 -4.22 0.05
C VAL A 109 -10.58 -2.92 -0.69
N VAL A 110 -9.85 -2.02 -0.03
CA VAL A 110 -9.25 -0.85 -0.67
C VAL A 110 -7.74 -1.04 -0.70
N PHE A 111 -7.19 -1.13 -1.89
CA PHE A 111 -5.73 -1.11 -2.04
C PHE A 111 -5.20 0.32 -2.19
N SER A 112 -3.98 0.57 -1.71
CA SER A 112 -3.25 1.83 -1.90
C SER A 112 -1.78 1.54 -2.15
N ALA A 113 -1.08 2.42 -2.85
CA ALA A 113 0.30 2.21 -3.24
C ALA A 113 0.48 0.88 -4.01
N VAL A 114 -0.36 0.65 -5.01
CA VAL A 114 -0.31 -0.50 -5.92
C VAL A 114 0.01 -0.01 -7.33
N THR A 115 1.16 -0.39 -7.84
CA THR A 115 1.69 0.10 -9.11
C THR A 115 0.80 -0.30 -10.29
N ASP A 116 0.52 -1.58 -10.45
CA ASP A 116 -0.31 -2.12 -11.53
C ASP A 116 -1.35 -3.09 -10.98
N PRO A 117 -2.55 -2.62 -10.64
CA PRO A 117 -3.58 -3.47 -10.06
C PRO A 117 -4.15 -4.52 -11.02
N ILE A 118 -4.00 -4.33 -12.35
CA ILE A 118 -4.40 -5.32 -13.35
C ILE A 118 -3.37 -6.45 -13.41
N ALA A 119 -2.07 -6.13 -13.58
CA ALA A 119 -1.01 -7.12 -13.57
C ALA A 119 -0.95 -7.86 -12.23
N ALA A 120 -1.24 -7.19 -11.12
CA ALA A 120 -1.35 -7.77 -9.80
C ALA A 120 -2.62 -8.65 -9.61
N LYS A 121 -3.51 -8.70 -10.59
CA LYS A 121 -4.78 -9.47 -10.58
C LYS A 121 -5.73 -9.07 -9.44
N LEU A 122 -5.71 -7.79 -9.04
CA LEU A 122 -6.61 -7.26 -8.01
C LEU A 122 -7.96 -6.86 -8.61
N VAL A 123 -7.92 -6.28 -9.81
CA VAL A 123 -9.11 -5.83 -10.54
C VAL A 123 -8.95 -6.16 -12.04
N PRO A 124 -10.04 -6.39 -12.76
CA PRO A 124 -9.98 -6.68 -14.20
C PRO A 124 -9.74 -5.43 -15.04
N THR A 125 -10.02 -4.24 -14.52
CA THR A 125 -9.93 -2.95 -15.23
C THR A 125 -9.73 -1.81 -14.23
N LEU A 126 -9.13 -0.70 -14.69
CA LEU A 126 -8.96 0.54 -13.90
C LEU A 126 -10.25 1.38 -13.80
N GLY A 127 -11.29 1.03 -14.54
CA GLY A 127 -12.59 1.71 -14.48
C GLY A 127 -13.42 1.25 -13.27
N LYS A 128 -14.67 0.84 -13.52
CA LYS A 128 -15.51 0.24 -12.46
C LYS A 128 -15.10 -1.22 -12.25
N PRO A 129 -14.48 -1.57 -11.11
CA PRO A 129 -13.95 -2.92 -10.89
C PRO A 129 -15.03 -4.00 -10.80
N GLY A 130 -16.27 -3.64 -10.45
CA GLY A 130 -17.43 -4.55 -10.44
C GLY A 130 -17.48 -5.59 -9.32
N GLY A 131 -16.54 -5.53 -8.37
CA GLY A 131 -16.43 -6.44 -7.23
C GLY A 131 -16.28 -5.71 -5.91
N ASN A 132 -15.79 -6.43 -4.90
CA ASN A 132 -15.50 -5.90 -3.56
C ASN A 132 -14.09 -5.29 -3.42
N VAL A 133 -13.34 -5.13 -4.50
CA VAL A 133 -11.97 -4.63 -4.52
C VAL A 133 -11.89 -3.34 -5.32
N THR A 134 -11.33 -2.29 -4.74
CA THR A 134 -11.03 -1.00 -5.39
C THR A 134 -9.78 -0.38 -4.77
N GLY A 135 -9.30 0.73 -5.31
CA GLY A 135 -8.16 1.43 -4.72
C GLY A 135 -7.49 2.43 -5.63
N LEU A 136 -6.25 2.79 -5.28
CA LEU A 136 -5.43 3.77 -5.96
C LEU A 136 -4.14 3.15 -6.48
N SER A 137 -3.85 3.40 -7.77
CA SER A 137 -2.55 3.08 -8.38
C SER A 137 -1.55 4.22 -8.09
N ASP A 138 -0.29 3.84 -7.86
CA ASP A 138 0.86 4.72 -7.72
C ASP A 138 1.85 4.60 -8.91
N MET A 139 1.38 4.11 -10.06
CA MET A 139 2.22 3.97 -11.26
C MET A 139 2.92 5.31 -11.56
N ALA A 140 4.24 5.29 -11.56
CA ALA A 140 5.05 6.47 -11.77
C ALA A 140 5.11 6.91 -13.24
N ASN A 141 5.31 8.20 -13.49
CA ASN A 141 5.64 8.71 -14.81
C ASN A 141 7.13 8.44 -15.12
N VAL A 142 7.40 7.24 -15.61
CA VAL A 142 8.77 6.75 -15.88
C VAL A 142 9.54 7.66 -16.84
N LYS A 143 8.85 8.27 -17.83
CA LYS A 143 9.48 9.19 -18.77
C LYS A 143 10.12 10.37 -18.05
N GLU A 144 9.38 11.03 -17.16
CA GLU A 144 9.87 12.16 -16.36
C GLU A 144 11.03 11.76 -15.46
N HIS A 145 11.00 10.56 -14.88
CA HIS A 145 12.11 10.06 -14.08
C HIS A 145 13.39 9.87 -14.93
N LEU A 146 13.29 9.31 -16.12
CA LEU A 146 14.45 9.15 -17.02
C LEU A 146 14.95 10.50 -17.56
N GLU A 147 14.05 11.45 -17.81
CA GLU A 147 14.41 12.82 -18.18
C GLU A 147 15.20 13.51 -17.04
N LEU A 148 14.74 13.37 -15.81
CA LEU A 148 15.43 13.89 -14.62
C LEU A 148 16.82 13.26 -14.46
N ILE A 149 16.97 11.95 -14.65
CA ILE A 149 18.28 11.28 -14.60
C ILE A 149 19.24 11.88 -15.65
N LYS A 150 18.73 12.19 -16.86
CA LYS A 150 19.55 12.85 -17.91
C LYS A 150 19.99 14.27 -17.55
N GLU A 151 19.23 15.00 -16.73
CA GLU A 151 19.67 16.32 -16.25
C GLU A 151 20.89 16.20 -15.32
N PHE A 152 20.94 15.17 -14.48
CA PHE A 152 22.09 14.89 -13.62
C PHE A 152 23.27 14.24 -14.37
N VAL A 153 22.97 13.47 -15.43
CA VAL A 153 23.93 12.72 -16.21
C VAL A 153 23.75 13.04 -17.70
N PRO A 154 24.29 14.19 -18.20
CA PRO A 154 24.03 14.65 -19.57
C PRO A 154 24.40 13.64 -20.67
N ASN A 155 25.41 12.80 -20.43
CA ASN A 155 25.91 11.78 -21.37
C ASN A 155 25.37 10.38 -21.05
N LEU A 156 24.18 10.29 -20.44
CA LEU A 156 23.53 9.05 -20.02
C LEU A 156 23.38 8.06 -21.18
N LYS A 157 23.98 6.89 -21.06
CA LYS A 157 23.89 5.79 -22.04
C LYS A 157 23.27 4.54 -21.43
N ALA A 158 23.50 4.30 -20.14
CA ALA A 158 23.03 3.10 -19.46
C ALA A 158 22.58 3.41 -18.03
N VAL A 159 21.41 2.86 -17.65
CA VAL A 159 20.85 2.95 -16.30
C VAL A 159 20.76 1.56 -15.70
N GLY A 160 21.25 1.42 -14.47
CA GLY A 160 21.15 0.20 -13.68
C GLY A 160 19.86 0.17 -12.88
N ILE A 161 19.17 -0.95 -12.92
CA ILE A 161 17.92 -1.16 -12.18
C ILE A 161 18.10 -2.37 -11.27
N PRO A 162 18.35 -2.16 -9.96
CA PRO A 162 18.16 -3.24 -8.99
C PRO A 162 16.66 -3.47 -8.82
N TYR A 163 16.21 -4.74 -8.81
CA TYR A 163 14.79 -5.06 -8.73
C TYR A 163 14.53 -6.41 -8.09
N ASN A 164 13.34 -6.59 -7.51
CA ASN A 164 12.87 -7.88 -7.02
C ASN A 164 11.97 -8.56 -8.08
N PRO A 165 12.43 -9.63 -8.73
CA PRO A 165 11.62 -10.35 -9.71
C PRO A 165 10.39 -11.05 -9.11
N GLY A 166 10.29 -11.18 -7.79
CA GLY A 166 9.16 -11.76 -7.08
C GLY A 166 8.03 -10.77 -6.77
N GLU A 167 8.25 -9.46 -7.00
CA GLU A 167 7.23 -8.44 -6.79
C GLU A 167 6.61 -8.00 -8.12
N THR A 168 5.28 -8.13 -8.27
CA THR A 168 4.57 -7.74 -9.50
C THR A 168 4.74 -6.25 -9.82
N ASN A 169 4.69 -5.35 -8.80
CA ASN A 169 4.97 -3.92 -8.98
C ASN A 169 6.35 -3.67 -9.57
N SER A 170 7.37 -4.36 -9.06
CA SER A 170 8.75 -4.24 -9.53
C SER A 170 8.90 -4.65 -11.01
N VAL A 171 8.29 -5.78 -11.37
CA VAL A 171 8.29 -6.28 -12.76
C VAL A 171 7.53 -5.34 -13.69
N SER A 172 6.37 -4.82 -13.29
CA SER A 172 5.58 -3.84 -14.06
C SER A 172 6.36 -2.53 -14.27
N MET A 173 7.00 -2.02 -13.20
CA MET A 173 7.84 -0.83 -13.30
C MET A 173 9.01 -1.03 -14.24
N LEU A 174 9.73 -2.15 -14.12
CA LEU A 174 10.86 -2.47 -15.00
C LEU A 174 10.43 -2.55 -16.45
N ALA A 175 9.27 -3.13 -16.74
CA ALA A 175 8.72 -3.19 -18.09
C ALA A 175 8.44 -1.79 -18.65
N ALA A 176 7.81 -0.91 -17.86
CA ALA A 176 7.57 0.48 -18.24
C ALA A 176 8.87 1.26 -18.45
N ILE A 177 9.87 1.07 -17.58
CA ILE A 177 11.19 1.69 -17.70
C ILE A 177 11.87 1.29 -19.02
N LYS A 178 11.84 0.00 -19.38
CA LYS A 178 12.45 -0.48 -20.64
C LYS A 178 11.83 0.16 -21.86
N VAL A 179 10.48 0.28 -21.87
CA VAL A 179 9.75 0.90 -23.00
C VAL A 179 10.15 2.37 -23.18
N GLU A 180 10.22 3.15 -22.11
CA GLU A 180 10.59 4.57 -22.19
C GLU A 180 12.10 4.75 -22.47
N ALA A 181 12.94 3.93 -21.85
CA ALA A 181 14.39 3.96 -22.06
C ALA A 181 14.77 3.66 -23.53
N GLU A 182 14.10 2.70 -24.16
CA GLU A 182 14.29 2.37 -25.58
C GLU A 182 14.01 3.58 -26.49
N LYS A 183 12.89 4.29 -26.25
CA LYS A 183 12.55 5.53 -26.98
C LYS A 183 13.60 6.63 -26.82
N MET A 184 14.28 6.65 -25.68
CA MET A 184 15.31 7.64 -25.35
C MET A 184 16.73 7.20 -25.71
N GLY A 185 16.90 5.99 -26.27
CA GLY A 185 18.22 5.42 -26.60
C GLY A 185 19.06 5.06 -25.36
N ILE A 186 18.42 4.81 -24.21
CA ILE A 186 19.06 4.47 -22.94
C ILE A 186 19.06 2.95 -22.77
N LYS A 187 20.22 2.35 -22.53
CA LYS A 187 20.34 0.94 -22.19
C LYS A 187 19.94 0.69 -20.74
N ILE A 188 19.07 -0.31 -20.48
CA ILE A 188 18.76 -0.79 -19.14
C ILE A 188 19.63 -2.00 -18.82
N VAL A 189 20.26 -1.97 -17.63
CA VAL A 189 21.00 -3.10 -17.05
C VAL A 189 20.32 -3.53 -15.77
N GLU A 190 19.77 -4.71 -15.78
CA GLU A 190 19.01 -5.28 -14.67
C GLU A 190 19.92 -5.99 -13.68
N SER A 191 19.58 -5.89 -12.38
CA SER A 191 20.25 -6.67 -11.34
C SER A 191 19.24 -7.16 -10.32
N ALA A 192 19.01 -8.47 -10.25
CA ALA A 192 18.00 -9.07 -9.39
C ALA A 192 18.42 -9.08 -7.92
N ALA A 193 17.49 -8.66 -7.03
CA ALA A 193 17.60 -8.74 -5.59
C ALA A 193 16.31 -9.29 -4.99
N PRO A 194 16.14 -10.61 -4.90
CA PRO A 194 14.92 -11.24 -4.38
C PRO A 194 14.64 -10.95 -2.91
N LYS A 195 15.65 -10.50 -2.16
CA LYS A 195 15.57 -10.17 -0.73
C LYS A 195 16.33 -8.88 -0.43
N SER A 196 15.95 -8.19 0.64
CA SER A 196 16.65 -6.97 1.09
C SER A 196 18.14 -7.18 1.37
N SER A 197 18.53 -8.37 1.84
CA SER A 197 19.95 -8.76 2.01
C SER A 197 20.75 -8.80 0.71
N ASP A 198 20.10 -8.97 -0.44
CA ASP A 198 20.76 -9.12 -1.73
C ASP A 198 20.96 -7.76 -2.43
N VAL A 199 20.29 -6.69 -1.95
CA VAL A 199 20.25 -5.36 -2.60
C VAL A 199 21.65 -4.76 -2.76
N MET A 200 22.50 -4.84 -1.74
CA MET A 200 23.88 -4.34 -1.84
C MET A 200 24.68 -5.07 -2.93
N ILE A 201 24.51 -6.37 -3.05
CA ILE A 201 25.21 -7.20 -4.05
C ILE A 201 24.69 -6.82 -5.44
N ALA A 202 23.37 -6.69 -5.59
CA ALA A 202 22.75 -6.30 -6.84
C ALA A 202 23.23 -4.91 -7.30
N ALA A 203 23.30 -3.93 -6.39
CA ALA A 203 23.86 -2.62 -6.71
C ALA A 203 25.32 -2.69 -7.13
N LYS A 204 26.17 -3.46 -6.43
CA LYS A 204 27.58 -3.64 -6.79
C LYS A 204 27.78 -4.27 -8.16
N GLN A 205 26.89 -5.17 -8.59
CA GLN A 205 26.96 -5.80 -9.92
C GLN A 205 26.74 -4.81 -11.08
N LEU A 206 26.18 -3.63 -10.81
CA LEU A 206 25.96 -2.57 -11.79
C LEU A 206 27.19 -1.69 -12.01
N ILE A 207 28.13 -1.66 -11.05
CA ILE A 207 29.32 -0.80 -11.11
C ILE A 207 30.17 -1.13 -12.35
N GLY A 208 30.59 -0.08 -13.05
CA GLY A 208 31.36 -0.16 -14.30
C GLY A 208 30.55 -0.57 -15.54
N LYS A 209 29.24 -0.74 -15.41
CA LYS A 209 28.34 -1.12 -16.50
C LYS A 209 27.29 -0.06 -16.84
N VAL A 210 27.08 0.91 -15.94
CA VAL A 210 26.01 1.91 -16.01
C VAL A 210 26.54 3.29 -15.61
N ASP A 211 25.84 4.33 -16.06
CA ASP A 211 26.15 5.72 -15.78
C ASP A 211 25.37 6.26 -14.57
N ALA A 212 24.24 5.61 -14.22
CA ALA A 212 23.41 5.90 -13.07
C ALA A 212 22.70 4.64 -12.56
N ILE A 213 22.29 4.63 -11.28
CA ILE A 213 21.44 3.59 -10.70
C ILE A 213 20.09 4.22 -10.35
N TYR A 214 19.01 3.64 -10.85
CA TYR A 214 17.66 4.06 -10.55
C TYR A 214 16.93 3.00 -9.73
N CYS A 215 16.50 3.38 -8.52
CA CYS A 215 15.66 2.54 -7.64
C CYS A 215 14.19 2.79 -7.98
N PRO A 216 13.49 1.82 -8.60
CA PRO A 216 12.07 1.95 -8.93
C PRO A 216 11.18 1.77 -7.70
N ILE A 217 9.85 1.80 -7.90
CA ILE A 217 8.86 1.44 -6.87
C ILE A 217 8.94 -0.07 -6.62
N ASP A 218 9.78 -0.45 -5.68
CA ASP A 218 10.12 -1.82 -5.31
C ASP A 218 10.29 -1.89 -3.79
N ASN A 219 9.44 -2.65 -3.09
CA ASN A 219 9.46 -2.67 -1.62
C ASN A 219 10.75 -3.27 -1.06
N THR A 220 11.30 -4.27 -1.74
CA THR A 220 12.55 -4.92 -1.36
C THR A 220 13.75 -3.99 -1.50
N ILE A 221 13.85 -3.30 -2.64
CA ILE A 221 14.95 -2.36 -2.91
C ILE A 221 14.87 -1.17 -1.96
N ILE A 222 13.68 -0.56 -1.83
CA ILE A 222 13.50 0.63 -0.99
C ILE A 222 13.71 0.30 0.49
N SER A 223 13.36 -0.88 0.97
CA SER A 223 13.65 -1.28 2.35
C SER A 223 15.15 -1.37 2.69
N ALA A 224 16.01 -1.42 1.67
CA ALA A 224 17.46 -1.46 1.80
C ALA A 224 18.17 -0.39 0.95
N VAL A 225 17.48 0.71 0.63
CA VAL A 225 17.97 1.77 -0.28
C VAL A 225 19.30 2.37 0.17
N GLU A 226 19.53 2.48 1.48
CA GLU A 226 20.82 2.95 2.04
C GLU A 226 22.01 2.12 1.51
N SER A 227 21.80 0.85 1.23
CA SER A 227 22.82 -0.02 0.63
C SER A 227 23.13 0.38 -0.81
N VAL A 228 22.12 0.79 -1.58
CA VAL A 228 22.31 1.28 -2.95
C VAL A 228 23.02 2.63 -2.93
N VAL A 229 22.56 3.54 -2.08
CA VAL A 229 23.15 4.87 -1.88
C VAL A 229 24.65 4.74 -1.52
N LYS A 230 24.96 3.87 -0.55
CA LYS A 230 26.38 3.62 -0.18
C LYS A 230 27.20 3.14 -1.37
N VAL A 231 26.69 2.19 -2.16
CA VAL A 231 27.40 1.68 -3.34
C VAL A 231 27.59 2.78 -4.38
N GLY A 232 26.58 3.64 -4.63
CA GLY A 232 26.66 4.76 -5.55
C GLY A 232 27.73 5.79 -5.12
N ILE A 233 27.75 6.15 -3.82
CA ILE A 233 28.74 7.06 -3.26
C ILE A 233 30.17 6.48 -3.40
N ASP A 234 30.36 5.23 -2.96
CA ASP A 234 31.67 4.56 -3.00
C ASP A 234 32.21 4.44 -4.44
N ALA A 235 31.32 4.28 -5.42
CA ALA A 235 31.65 4.14 -6.84
C ALA A 235 31.57 5.45 -7.63
N GLN A 236 31.18 6.57 -7.02
CA GLN A 236 30.94 7.87 -7.66
C GLN A 236 29.93 7.78 -8.84
N ILE A 237 28.87 6.98 -8.68
CA ILE A 237 27.77 6.82 -9.63
C ILE A 237 26.51 7.38 -8.98
N PRO A 238 25.77 8.33 -9.62
CA PRO A 238 24.49 8.85 -9.12
C PRO A 238 23.40 7.80 -9.14
#